data_3198f0096c7e285468421d922e7da2fe
#
_entry.id   3198f0096c7e285468421d922e7da2fe
#
_cell.length_a   1.000
_cell.length_b   1.000
_cell.length_c   1.000
_cell.angle_alpha   90.00
_cell.angle_beta   90.00
_cell.angle_gamma   90.00
#
_symmetry.space_group_name_H-M   'P 1'
#
loop_
_entity.id
_entity.type
_entity.pdbx_description
1 polymer ?
#
loop_
_entity_poly.entity_id
_entity_poly.type
_entity_poly.pdbx_seq_one_letter_code
_entity_poly.pdbx_strand_id
1 'polypeptide(L)'
;MPLSRRNENIFEEKSHLGRKIGVTLLVVLLLTFGAGAVANFAVSNTVKALRQTVTIPDLPNSLDQWSILLLTDLNGEYRGLNQASIGKAVGTRAVSCVIMTGNMIGENGDAAPA
;
A
#
# COMPACT_ATOMS: atom_id res chain seq x y z
N MET A 1 38.47 -52.32 28.95
CA MET A 1 38.41 -51.81 27.58
C MET A 1 37.25 -50.83 27.45
N PRO A 2 37.49 -49.51 27.53
CA PRO A 2 36.39 -48.54 27.35
C PRO A 2 36.38 -48.02 25.91
N LEU A 3 35.56 -48.65 25.06
CA LEU A 3 35.38 -48.22 23.66
C LEU A 3 33.98 -47.61 23.45
N SER A 4 33.37 -46.96 24.43
CA SER A 4 31.99 -46.48 24.29
C SER A 4 31.77 -44.97 24.46
N ARG A 5 32.79 -44.12 24.46
CA ARG A 5 32.59 -42.67 24.65
C ARG A 5 32.76 -41.79 23.42
N ARG A 6 33.00 -42.38 22.24
CA ARG A 6 33.31 -41.58 21.05
C ARG A 6 32.08 -41.30 20.14
N ASN A 7 30.98 -41.97 20.38
CA ASN A 7 29.80 -41.86 19.51
C ASN A 7 28.67 -40.95 20.01
N GLU A 8 28.70 -40.59 21.30
CA GLU A 8 27.60 -39.75 21.87
C GLU A 8 27.66 -38.28 21.41
N ASN A 9 28.86 -37.76 21.17
CA ASN A 9 29.04 -36.36 20.79
C ASN A 9 28.66 -36.03 19.34
N ILE A 10 28.65 -37.04 18.45
CA ILE A 10 28.31 -36.83 17.05
C ILE A 10 26.83 -36.57 16.83
N PHE A 11 25.97 -37.12 17.66
CA PHE A 11 24.53 -36.95 17.57
C PHE A 11 24.02 -35.66 18.21
N GLU A 12 24.68 -35.15 19.26
CA GLU A 12 24.34 -33.89 19.89
C GLU A 12 24.73 -32.69 19.02
N GLU A 13 25.88 -32.72 18.36
CA GLU A 13 26.34 -31.65 17.46
C GLU A 13 25.41 -31.49 16.24
N LYS A 14 24.86 -32.59 15.72
CA LYS A 14 23.90 -32.56 14.60
C LYS A 14 22.57 -31.88 14.96
N SER A 15 22.09 -32.02 16.19
CA SER A 15 20.83 -31.43 16.60
C SER A 15 20.90 -29.90 16.74
N HIS A 16 22.03 -29.37 17.19
CA HIS A 16 22.26 -27.94 17.31
C HIS A 16 22.43 -27.25 15.94
N LEU A 17 23.08 -27.91 15.01
CA LEU A 17 23.24 -27.38 13.64
C LEU A 17 21.91 -27.34 12.90
N GLY A 18 21.13 -28.40 12.94
CA GLY A 18 19.79 -28.45 12.34
C GLY A 18 18.85 -27.39 12.92
N ARG A 19 18.87 -27.19 14.24
CA ARG A 19 18.07 -26.15 14.89
C ARG A 19 18.52 -24.72 14.49
N LYS A 20 19.82 -24.47 14.40
CA LYS A 20 20.35 -23.18 13.93
C LYS A 20 19.93 -22.90 12.48
N ILE A 21 20.08 -23.89 11.59
CA ILE A 21 19.64 -23.76 10.20
C ILE A 21 18.14 -23.52 10.11
N GLY A 22 17.33 -24.25 10.87
CA GLY A 22 15.88 -24.07 10.90
C GLY A 22 15.46 -22.68 11.36
N VAL A 23 16.09 -22.18 12.44
CA VAL A 23 15.82 -20.82 12.94
C VAL A 23 16.25 -19.75 11.93
N THR A 24 17.40 -19.92 11.29
CA THR A 24 17.87 -18.96 10.26
C THR A 24 16.92 -18.92 9.08
N LEU A 25 16.47 -20.06 8.58
CA LEU A 25 15.50 -20.14 7.49
C LEU A 25 14.17 -19.49 7.87
N LEU A 26 13.69 -19.72 9.10
CA LEU A 26 12.47 -19.10 9.60
C LEU A 26 12.60 -17.57 9.66
N VAL A 27 13.71 -17.05 10.16
CA VAL A 27 13.96 -15.61 10.23
C VAL A 27 14.03 -14.98 8.84
N VAL A 28 14.72 -15.61 7.90
CA VAL A 28 14.79 -15.14 6.50
C VAL A 28 13.40 -15.12 5.88
N LEU A 29 12.61 -16.16 6.10
CA LEU A 29 11.25 -16.25 5.59
C LEU A 29 10.35 -15.15 6.17
N LEU A 30 10.43 -14.89 7.48
CA LEU A 30 9.68 -13.80 8.12
C LEU A 30 10.09 -12.42 7.61
N LEU A 31 11.39 -12.20 7.37
CA LEU A 31 11.89 -10.93 6.83
C LEU A 31 11.42 -10.70 5.40
N THR A 32 11.45 -11.72 4.55
CA THR A 32 10.97 -11.61 3.16
C THR A 32 9.47 -11.39 3.07
N PHE A 33 8.67 -12.11 3.86
CA PHE A 33 7.23 -11.89 3.94
C PHE A 33 6.89 -10.51 4.52
N GLY A 34 7.58 -10.09 5.59
CA GLY A 34 7.40 -8.78 6.20
C GLY A 34 7.72 -7.63 5.22
N ALA A 35 8.85 -7.72 4.53
CA ALA A 35 9.23 -6.72 3.53
C ALA A 35 8.24 -6.66 2.36
N GLY A 36 7.75 -7.81 1.88
CA GLY A 36 6.74 -7.88 0.83
C GLY A 36 5.40 -7.26 1.24
N ALA A 37 4.95 -7.51 2.46
CA ALA A 37 3.72 -6.93 2.99
C ALA A 37 3.80 -5.40 3.12
N VAL A 38 4.92 -4.88 3.64
CA VAL A 38 5.15 -3.43 3.76
C VAL A 38 5.22 -2.77 2.39
N ALA A 39 5.92 -3.36 1.43
CA ALA A 39 6.01 -2.85 0.07
C ALA A 39 4.64 -2.81 -0.62
N ASN A 40 3.85 -3.86 -0.49
CA ASN A 40 2.50 -3.93 -1.06
C ASN A 40 1.58 -2.85 -0.43
N PHE A 41 1.61 -2.69 0.89
CA PHE A 41 0.83 -1.67 1.58
C PHE A 41 1.23 -0.24 1.17
N ALA A 42 2.53 0.03 1.01
CA ALA A 42 3.01 1.34 0.57
C ALA A 42 2.58 1.68 -0.86
N VAL A 43 2.61 0.70 -1.78
CA VAL A 43 2.20 0.91 -3.17
C VAL A 43 0.68 1.08 -3.30
N SER A 44 -0.11 0.29 -2.57
CA SER A 44 -1.57 0.34 -2.65
C SER A 44 -2.17 1.67 -2.17
N ASN A 45 -1.47 2.39 -1.29
CA ASN A 45 -1.93 3.66 -0.74
C ASN A 45 -1.42 4.90 -1.50
N THR A 46 -0.68 4.72 -2.59
CA THR A 46 -0.12 5.85 -3.34
C THR A 46 -1.13 6.34 -4.37
N VAL A 47 -1.66 7.54 -4.16
CA VAL A 47 -2.50 8.25 -5.12
C VAL A 47 -1.64 9.22 -5.91
N LYS A 48 -1.76 9.18 -7.24
CA LYS A 48 -1.10 10.13 -8.14
C LYS A 48 -2.13 11.11 -8.68
N ALA A 49 -1.92 12.41 -8.43
CA ALA A 49 -2.72 13.45 -9.05
C ALA A 49 -2.19 13.73 -10.47
N LEU A 50 -3.02 13.48 -11.47
CA LEU A 50 -2.78 13.94 -12.83
C LEU A 50 -3.33 15.36 -12.96
N ARG A 51 -2.51 16.28 -13.41
CA ARG A 51 -2.90 17.68 -13.62
C ARG A 51 -2.97 17.97 -15.10
N GLN A 52 -4.08 18.53 -15.50
CA GLN A 52 -4.30 18.96 -16.86
C GLN A 52 -4.87 20.38 -16.84
N THR A 53 -4.29 21.26 -17.64
CA THR A 53 -4.84 22.60 -17.86
C THR A 53 -5.55 22.61 -19.20
N VAL A 54 -6.79 23.05 -19.19
CA VAL A 54 -7.62 23.17 -20.38
C VAL A 54 -7.89 24.66 -20.60
N THR A 55 -7.60 25.17 -21.79
CA THR A 55 -7.93 26.52 -22.21
C THR A 55 -9.18 26.50 -23.05
N ILE A 56 -10.21 27.19 -22.61
CA ILE A 56 -11.49 27.29 -23.30
C ILE A 56 -11.63 28.71 -23.81
N PRO A 57 -11.70 28.93 -25.15
CA PRO A 57 -12.00 30.25 -25.73
C PRO A 57 -13.37 30.74 -25.26
N ASP A 58 -13.49 32.04 -25.04
CA ASP A 58 -14.75 32.70 -24.68
C ASP A 58 -15.35 32.23 -23.33
N LEU A 59 -14.54 31.69 -22.42
CA LEU A 59 -14.99 31.34 -21.09
C LEU A 59 -15.34 32.63 -20.31
N PRO A 60 -16.49 32.67 -19.63
CA PRO A 60 -16.84 33.80 -18.76
C PRO A 60 -15.78 34.03 -17.68
N ASN A 61 -15.43 35.28 -17.41
CA ASN A 61 -14.42 35.62 -16.41
C ASN A 61 -14.71 35.05 -15.01
N SER A 62 -15.97 34.78 -14.69
CA SER A 62 -16.37 34.14 -13.44
C SER A 62 -15.91 32.68 -13.31
N LEU A 63 -15.60 32.02 -14.40
CA LEU A 63 -15.11 30.64 -14.46
C LEU A 63 -13.62 30.56 -14.72
N ASP A 64 -12.95 31.69 -14.90
CA ASP A 64 -11.51 31.71 -15.11
C ASP A 64 -10.79 31.13 -13.87
N GLN A 65 -9.77 30.29 -14.13
CA GLN A 65 -8.98 29.60 -13.09
C GLN A 65 -9.78 28.63 -12.18
N TRP A 66 -10.97 28.21 -12.63
CA TRP A 66 -11.67 27.17 -11.91
C TRP A 66 -10.87 25.87 -11.88
N SER A 67 -10.81 25.28 -10.70
CA SER A 67 -10.13 24.00 -10.43
C SER A 67 -11.17 22.91 -10.18
N ILE A 68 -11.19 21.89 -11.01
CA ILE A 68 -12.08 20.75 -10.86
C ILE A 68 -11.26 19.55 -10.42
N LEU A 69 -11.65 18.93 -9.31
CA LEU A 69 -11.13 17.65 -8.87
C LEU A 69 -12.04 16.55 -9.43
N LEU A 70 -11.48 15.71 -10.29
CA LEU A 70 -12.18 14.55 -10.81
C LEU A 70 -11.71 13.30 -10.07
N LEU A 71 -12.63 12.60 -9.43
CA LEU A 71 -12.42 11.32 -8.76
C LEU A 71 -13.16 10.24 -9.54
N THR A 72 -12.45 9.17 -9.92
CA THR A 72 -13.04 8.07 -10.68
C THR A 72 -12.77 6.74 -10.01
N ASP A 73 -13.76 5.84 -10.04
CA ASP A 73 -13.59 4.42 -9.70
C ASP A 73 -12.92 4.17 -8.33
N LEU A 74 -13.44 4.76 -7.27
CA LEU A 74 -12.93 4.51 -5.92
C LEU A 74 -13.19 3.08 -5.44
N ASN A 75 -14.17 2.37 -6.03
CA ASN A 75 -14.51 0.96 -5.76
C ASN A 75 -14.72 0.64 -4.26
N GLY A 76 -15.18 1.60 -3.46
CA GLY A 76 -15.32 1.43 -2.02
C GLY A 76 -13.98 1.35 -1.26
N GLU A 77 -12.87 1.59 -1.92
CA GLU A 77 -11.55 1.50 -1.29
C GLU A 77 -11.15 2.77 -0.55
N TYR A 78 -10.56 2.56 0.62
CA TYR A 78 -9.93 3.64 1.38
C TYR A 78 -8.51 3.89 0.85
N ARG A 79 -8.26 5.10 0.38
CA ARG A 79 -6.91 5.55 -0.02
C ARG A 79 -6.21 6.26 1.14
N GLY A 80 -5.72 5.46 2.10
CA GLY A 80 -5.24 5.92 3.39
C GLY A 80 -6.37 6.15 4.41
N LEU A 81 -6.01 6.52 5.64
CA LEU A 81 -6.99 6.80 6.70
C LEU A 81 -7.85 8.02 6.29
N ASN A 82 -9.17 7.85 6.25
CA ASN A 82 -10.10 8.91 5.84
C ASN A 82 -9.73 9.59 4.51
N GLN A 83 -9.33 8.81 3.51
CA GLN A 83 -8.92 9.31 2.19
C GLN A 83 -7.73 10.30 2.22
N ALA A 84 -6.89 10.21 3.25
CA ALA A 84 -5.77 11.14 3.45
C ALA A 84 -4.78 11.17 2.26
N SER A 85 -4.66 10.07 1.51
CA SER A 85 -3.78 10.03 0.33
C SER A 85 -4.32 10.88 -0.81
N ILE A 86 -5.63 11.00 -0.96
CA ILE A 86 -6.26 11.91 -1.93
C ILE A 86 -6.01 13.36 -1.50
N GLY A 87 -6.26 13.68 -0.23
CA GLY A 87 -6.00 15.01 0.31
C GLY A 87 -4.54 15.44 0.14
N LYS A 88 -3.58 14.56 0.39
CA LYS A 88 -2.15 14.83 0.15
C LYS A 88 -1.83 15.05 -1.33
N ALA A 89 -2.46 14.30 -2.24
CA ALA A 89 -2.24 14.44 -3.67
C ALA A 89 -2.80 15.77 -4.22
N VAL A 90 -3.93 16.24 -3.69
CA VAL A 90 -4.53 17.56 -4.00
C VAL A 90 -3.67 18.67 -3.42
N GLY A 91 -3.13 18.51 -2.21
CA GLY A 91 -2.31 19.49 -1.51
C GLY A 91 -3.14 20.67 -1.00
N THR A 92 -2.52 21.85 -0.93
CA THR A 92 -3.15 23.10 -0.40
C THR A 92 -3.93 23.89 -1.45
N ARG A 93 -4.25 23.28 -2.60
CA ARG A 93 -4.90 24.02 -3.69
C ARG A 93 -6.39 24.17 -3.43
N ALA A 94 -6.88 25.35 -3.78
CA ALA A 94 -8.31 25.57 -3.81
C ALA A 94 -8.94 24.73 -4.92
N VAL A 95 -9.94 23.95 -4.58
CA VAL A 95 -10.78 23.18 -5.49
C VAL A 95 -12.14 23.86 -5.57
N SER A 96 -12.55 24.26 -6.78
CA SER A 96 -13.82 24.95 -6.99
C SER A 96 -15.00 23.97 -7.08
N CYS A 97 -14.74 22.77 -7.60
CA CYS A 97 -15.76 21.73 -7.78
C CYS A 97 -15.13 20.35 -7.67
N VAL A 98 -15.84 19.40 -7.10
CA VAL A 98 -15.48 17.98 -7.07
C VAL A 98 -16.50 17.21 -7.89
N ILE A 99 -16.02 16.42 -8.85
CA ILE A 99 -16.84 15.55 -9.69
C ILE A 99 -16.44 14.11 -9.38
N MET A 100 -17.41 13.29 -9.00
CA MET A 100 -17.23 11.86 -8.78
C MET A 100 -17.90 11.08 -9.90
N THR A 101 -17.17 10.17 -10.54
CA THR A 101 -17.68 9.36 -11.66
C THR A 101 -17.21 7.92 -11.54
N GLY A 102 -17.86 7.03 -12.28
CA GLY A 102 -17.53 5.62 -12.27
C GLY A 102 -18.05 4.87 -11.06
N ASN A 103 -17.40 3.76 -10.72
CA ASN A 103 -17.81 2.93 -9.61
C ASN A 103 -17.28 3.47 -8.27
N MET A 104 -18.18 4.02 -7.45
CA MET A 104 -17.84 4.54 -6.11
C MET A 104 -18.04 3.50 -5.02
N ILE A 105 -18.78 2.42 -5.32
CA ILE A 105 -19.21 1.40 -4.35
C ILE A 105 -18.37 0.15 -4.53
N GLY A 106 -17.91 -0.43 -3.42
CA GLY A 106 -17.18 -1.71 -3.44
C GLY A 106 -18.09 -2.89 -3.78
N GLU A 107 -17.49 -4.04 -4.04
CA GLU A 107 -18.22 -5.28 -4.37
C GLU A 107 -19.23 -5.70 -3.27
N ASN A 108 -18.98 -5.34 -2.03
CA ASN A 108 -19.86 -5.62 -0.89
C ASN A 108 -20.95 -4.54 -0.68
N GLY A 109 -21.06 -3.58 -1.56
CA GLY A 109 -22.02 -2.48 -1.43
C GLY A 109 -21.61 -1.37 -0.47
N ASP A 110 -20.39 -1.42 0.05
CA ASP A 110 -19.85 -0.38 0.93
C ASP A 110 -19.41 0.82 0.10
N ALA A 111 -19.97 1.98 0.39
CA ALA A 111 -19.50 3.23 -0.20
C ALA A 111 -18.24 3.71 0.54
N ALA A 112 -17.19 4.06 -0.21
CA ALA A 112 -16.07 4.78 0.40
C ALA A 112 -16.58 6.14 0.90
N PRO A 113 -16.25 6.56 2.12
CA PRO A 113 -16.56 7.90 2.56
C PRO A 113 -15.85 8.92 1.68
N ALA A 114 -16.60 9.86 1.17
CA ALA A 114 -16.13 10.96 0.35
C ALA A 114 -15.53 12.07 1.21
#